data_2d4360f73c2b979422323b977e81ba39
#
_entry.id   2d4360f73c2b979422323b977e81ba39
#
_cell.length_a   1.000
_cell.length_b   1.000
_cell.length_c   1.000
_cell.angle_alpha   90.00
_cell.angle_beta   90.00
_cell.angle_gamma   90.00
#
_symmetry.space_group_name_H-M   'P 1'
#
loop_
_entity.id
_entity.type
_entity.pdbx_description
1 polymer ?
#
loop_
_entity_poly.entity_id
_entity_poly.type
_entity_poly.pdbx_seq_one_letter_code
_entity_poly.pdbx_strand_id
1 'polypeptide(L)'
;MQEKVRVSLASEGNRYDTIFKSLDLIKKEINDEIALLDEKEDYILVKPNCLAGDKQLCATHIDALKATLHFIGSLWQGRIIIAEGSAMGSTIEAFRNYKYDSLKLDFPNLEFLDLNYSDAVNIDVVDNDLKPITIQVSNTVLEAPMRVSVGPAKTHDAVVVTLSIKNMAVGSILKEDKEKIHSGFRGINKSIAMLYEYTHPHLAIIDAWESMEGNGPYDGSKVETHFAVASTNALAADTLVSELMGFNPLQIGYLNMLGAESTKVQTEIIGQDRASFQFHFKPHKTYLEQISWM
;
A
#
# COMPACT_ATOMS: atom_id res chain seq x y z
N MET A 1 -22.63 -11.82 17.15
CA MET A 1 -21.14 -11.79 17.11
C MET A 1 -20.78 -10.82 16.01
N GLN A 2 -19.88 -9.87 16.26
CA GLN A 2 -19.38 -8.97 15.22
C GLN A 2 -18.57 -9.81 14.23
N GLU A 3 -18.81 -9.64 12.93
CA GLU A 3 -18.07 -10.37 11.89
C GLU A 3 -16.60 -9.98 11.96
N LYS A 4 -15.70 -10.95 11.96
CA LYS A 4 -14.27 -10.69 12.05
C LYS A 4 -13.74 -10.21 10.71
N VAL A 5 -12.81 -9.28 10.75
CA VAL A 5 -12.03 -8.84 9.58
C VAL A 5 -11.10 -9.97 9.15
N ARG A 6 -11.21 -10.42 7.91
CA ARG A 6 -10.35 -11.49 7.39
C ARG A 6 -9.10 -10.90 6.73
N VAL A 7 -7.95 -11.46 7.10
CA VAL A 7 -6.65 -11.13 6.54
C VAL A 7 -6.01 -12.42 6.04
N SER A 8 -5.71 -12.49 4.76
CA SER A 8 -5.03 -13.65 4.20
C SER A 8 -3.52 -13.58 4.45
N LEU A 9 -2.90 -14.72 4.70
CA LEU A 9 -1.46 -14.91 4.71
C LEU A 9 -1.15 -16.10 3.81
N ALA A 10 -0.44 -15.88 2.70
CA ALA A 10 -0.11 -16.89 1.72
C ALA A 10 1.40 -16.98 1.47
N SER A 11 1.86 -18.19 1.13
CA SER A 11 3.21 -18.49 0.66
C SER A 11 3.12 -19.68 -0.27
N GLU A 12 3.42 -19.49 -1.53
CA GLU A 12 3.34 -20.49 -2.60
C GLU A 12 4.64 -20.46 -3.43
N GLY A 13 4.75 -21.27 -4.47
CA GLY A 13 5.96 -21.52 -5.24
C GLY A 13 6.73 -20.29 -5.78
N ASN A 14 6.05 -19.20 -6.12
CA ASN A 14 6.64 -17.96 -6.61
C ASN A 14 5.81 -16.74 -6.20
N ARG A 15 6.29 -15.54 -6.51
CA ARG A 15 5.61 -14.28 -6.15
C ARG A 15 4.18 -14.20 -6.73
N TYR A 16 4.02 -14.52 -8.02
CA TYR A 16 2.71 -14.48 -8.67
C TYR A 16 1.72 -15.41 -7.97
N ASP A 17 2.08 -16.69 -7.78
CA ASP A 17 1.21 -17.68 -7.14
C ASP A 17 0.89 -17.31 -5.70
N THR A 18 1.85 -16.76 -4.97
CA THR A 18 1.68 -16.29 -3.59
C THR A 18 0.68 -15.13 -3.50
N ILE A 19 0.81 -14.11 -4.35
CA ILE A 19 -0.14 -12.98 -4.41
C ILE A 19 -1.53 -13.48 -4.84
N PHE A 20 -1.61 -14.29 -5.91
CA PHE A 20 -2.88 -14.83 -6.38
C PHE A 20 -3.57 -15.66 -5.30
N LYS A 21 -2.82 -16.50 -4.59
CA LYS A 21 -3.35 -17.29 -3.47
C LYS A 21 -3.84 -16.41 -2.31
N SER A 22 -3.13 -15.34 -1.99
CA SER A 22 -3.57 -14.41 -0.93
C SER A 22 -4.92 -13.77 -1.27
N LEU A 23 -5.16 -13.42 -2.53
CA LEU A 23 -6.43 -12.88 -3.01
C LEU A 23 -7.54 -13.94 -3.03
N ASP A 24 -7.23 -15.17 -3.47
CA ASP A 24 -8.18 -16.27 -3.53
C ASP A 24 -8.73 -16.64 -2.14
N LEU A 25 -7.90 -16.55 -1.10
CA LEU A 25 -8.31 -16.81 0.28
C LEU A 25 -9.39 -15.84 0.79
N ILE A 26 -9.46 -14.63 0.26
CA ILE A 26 -10.46 -13.59 0.60
C ILE A 26 -11.32 -13.22 -0.61
N LYS A 27 -11.48 -14.14 -1.56
CA LYS A 27 -12.24 -13.90 -2.80
C LYS A 27 -13.66 -13.42 -2.54
N LYS A 28 -14.31 -13.94 -1.50
CA LYS A 28 -15.67 -13.54 -1.16
C LYS A 28 -15.72 -12.06 -0.79
N GLU A 29 -14.85 -11.61 0.10
CA GLU A 29 -14.76 -10.23 0.56
C GLU A 29 -14.45 -9.27 -0.60
N ILE A 30 -13.54 -9.64 -1.50
CA ILE A 30 -13.21 -8.86 -2.69
C ILE A 30 -14.42 -8.79 -3.64
N ASN A 31 -15.11 -9.90 -3.84
CA ASN A 31 -16.28 -9.94 -4.69
C ASN A 31 -17.43 -9.08 -4.12
N ASP A 32 -17.59 -9.06 -2.81
CA ASP A 32 -18.59 -8.23 -2.14
C ASP A 32 -18.31 -6.73 -2.37
N GLU A 33 -17.04 -6.30 -2.36
CA GLU A 33 -16.62 -4.92 -2.69
C GLU A 33 -16.87 -4.60 -4.19
N ILE A 34 -16.47 -5.51 -5.10
CA ILE A 34 -16.64 -5.31 -6.54
C ILE A 34 -18.13 -5.29 -6.93
N ALA A 35 -18.96 -6.07 -6.25
CA ALA A 35 -20.41 -6.12 -6.52
C ALA A 35 -21.14 -4.79 -6.25
N LEU A 36 -20.50 -3.85 -5.58
CA LEU A 36 -21.04 -2.50 -5.37
C LEU A 36 -20.83 -1.56 -6.56
N LEU A 37 -20.03 -1.95 -7.54
CA LEU A 37 -19.62 -1.14 -8.68
C LEU A 37 -20.51 -1.36 -9.91
N ASP A 38 -20.68 -0.30 -10.71
CA ASP A 38 -21.27 -0.37 -12.06
C ASP A 38 -20.16 -0.49 -13.11
N GLU A 39 -20.10 -1.60 -13.82
CA GLU A 39 -19.05 -1.86 -14.82
C GLU A 39 -18.97 -0.82 -15.96
N LYS A 40 -20.05 -0.07 -16.22
CA LYS A 40 -20.09 0.91 -17.31
C LYS A 40 -19.62 2.30 -16.87
N GLU A 41 -19.87 2.65 -15.62
CA GLU A 41 -19.62 4.00 -15.12
C GLU A 41 -18.36 4.04 -14.21
N ASP A 42 -18.12 2.97 -13.46
CA ASP A 42 -17.07 2.93 -12.45
C ASP A 42 -15.74 2.39 -12.99
N TYR A 43 -14.70 2.53 -12.19
CA TYR A 43 -13.38 1.97 -12.45
C TYR A 43 -12.73 1.46 -11.16
N ILE A 44 -11.82 0.50 -11.31
CA ILE A 44 -10.94 0.06 -10.24
C ILE A 44 -9.59 0.74 -10.40
N LEU A 45 -9.19 1.51 -9.40
CA LEU A 45 -7.87 2.13 -9.34
C LEU A 45 -6.89 1.19 -8.65
N VAL A 46 -5.90 0.71 -9.38
CA VAL A 46 -4.79 -0.10 -8.85
C VAL A 46 -3.58 0.80 -8.67
N LYS A 47 -3.19 1.02 -7.42
CA LYS A 47 -2.03 1.84 -7.10
C LYS A 47 -0.85 0.97 -6.69
N PRO A 48 0.16 0.81 -7.57
CA PRO A 48 1.44 0.23 -7.17
C PRO A 48 2.16 1.16 -6.19
N ASN A 49 3.27 0.72 -5.64
CA ASN A 49 4.29 1.58 -5.06
C ASN A 49 5.41 1.75 -6.10
N CYS A 50 5.80 2.97 -6.37
CA CYS A 50 6.89 3.26 -7.27
C CYS A 50 7.60 4.54 -6.83
N LEU A 51 8.49 4.43 -5.83
CA LEU A 51 9.21 5.57 -5.27
C LEU A 51 10.15 6.21 -6.31
N ALA A 52 10.88 5.37 -7.05
CA ALA A 52 11.87 5.73 -8.06
C ALA A 52 11.88 4.70 -9.17
N GLY A 53 12.39 5.06 -10.36
CA GLY A 53 12.41 4.20 -11.54
C GLY A 53 13.67 3.36 -11.73
N ASP A 54 14.62 3.40 -10.82
CA ASP A 54 15.97 2.81 -10.97
C ASP A 54 16.30 1.68 -9.99
N LYS A 55 15.42 1.41 -9.02
CA LYS A 55 15.64 0.40 -7.97
C LYS A 55 14.39 -0.43 -7.73
N GLN A 56 14.35 -1.67 -8.24
CA GLN A 56 13.19 -2.58 -8.15
C GLN A 56 12.68 -2.77 -6.72
N LEU A 57 13.57 -2.81 -5.75
CA LEU A 57 13.20 -3.01 -4.33
C LEU A 57 12.35 -1.84 -3.75
N CYS A 58 12.33 -0.69 -4.43
CA CYS A 58 11.51 0.48 -4.08
C CYS A 58 10.16 0.50 -4.80
N ALA A 59 9.86 -0.51 -5.62
CA ALA A 59 8.69 -0.54 -6.49
C ALA A 59 7.99 -1.90 -6.44
N THR A 60 6.70 -1.89 -6.73
CA THR A 60 5.92 -3.12 -6.91
C THR A 60 6.50 -3.96 -8.04
N HIS A 61 6.68 -5.24 -7.82
CA HIS A 61 7.14 -6.13 -8.87
C HIS A 61 6.05 -6.40 -9.90
N ILE A 62 6.42 -6.54 -11.18
CA ILE A 62 5.44 -6.77 -12.26
C ILE A 62 4.60 -8.02 -12.03
N ASP A 63 5.16 -9.08 -11.43
CA ASP A 63 4.40 -10.31 -11.14
C ASP A 63 3.33 -10.09 -10.07
N ALA A 64 3.55 -9.16 -9.12
CA ALA A 64 2.51 -8.79 -8.16
C ALA A 64 1.35 -8.05 -8.85
N LEU A 65 1.64 -7.16 -9.79
CA LEU A 65 0.61 -6.50 -10.61
C LEU A 65 -0.11 -7.50 -11.52
N LYS A 66 0.61 -8.41 -12.18
CA LYS A 66 0.00 -9.46 -13.02
C LYS A 66 -0.96 -10.33 -12.23
N ALA A 67 -0.54 -10.83 -11.06
CA ALA A 67 -1.40 -11.64 -10.20
C ALA A 67 -2.66 -10.87 -9.77
N THR A 68 -2.49 -9.61 -9.36
CA THR A 68 -3.59 -8.73 -8.98
C THR A 68 -4.57 -8.51 -10.13
N LEU A 69 -4.06 -8.16 -11.32
CA LEU A 69 -4.90 -7.88 -12.49
C LEU A 69 -5.61 -9.14 -13.01
N HIS A 70 -4.94 -10.30 -13.03
CA HIS A 70 -5.59 -11.56 -13.39
C HIS A 70 -6.71 -11.92 -12.42
N PHE A 71 -6.47 -11.72 -11.12
CA PHE A 71 -7.49 -12.00 -10.10
C PHE A 71 -8.68 -11.04 -10.25
N ILE A 72 -8.44 -9.72 -10.27
CA ILE A 72 -9.49 -8.70 -10.43
C ILE A 72 -10.22 -8.90 -11.76
N GLY A 73 -9.51 -9.13 -12.88
CA GLY A 73 -10.10 -9.34 -14.19
C GLY A 73 -10.96 -10.61 -14.32
N SER A 74 -10.82 -11.56 -13.36
CA SER A 74 -11.75 -12.70 -13.26
C SER A 74 -13.11 -12.33 -12.63
N LEU A 75 -13.19 -11.18 -11.94
CA LEU A 75 -14.37 -10.69 -11.23
C LEU A 75 -14.95 -9.40 -11.83
N TRP A 76 -14.17 -8.63 -12.57
CA TRP A 76 -14.47 -7.29 -13.08
C TRP A 76 -14.07 -7.15 -14.54
N GLN A 77 -15.01 -6.70 -15.40
CA GLN A 77 -14.77 -6.48 -16.83
C GLN A 77 -14.74 -4.99 -17.22
N GLY A 78 -15.02 -4.10 -16.27
CA GLY A 78 -14.98 -2.65 -16.46
C GLY A 78 -13.55 -2.09 -16.51
N ARG A 79 -13.42 -0.77 -16.44
CA ARG A 79 -12.14 -0.06 -16.54
C ARG A 79 -11.24 -0.36 -15.33
N ILE A 80 -9.94 -0.53 -15.62
CA ILE A 80 -8.89 -0.62 -14.60
C ILE A 80 -7.81 0.43 -14.90
N ILE A 81 -7.46 1.23 -13.92
CA ILE A 81 -6.45 2.29 -14.03
C ILE A 81 -5.29 1.96 -13.09
N ILE A 82 -4.09 1.76 -13.64
CA ILE A 82 -2.85 1.76 -12.83
C ILE A 82 -2.39 3.20 -12.67
N ALA A 83 -2.40 3.70 -11.44
CA ALA A 83 -2.05 5.08 -11.15
C ALA A 83 -0.99 5.18 -10.05
N GLU A 84 0.03 6.01 -10.26
CA GLU A 84 1.09 6.29 -9.29
C GLU A 84 1.62 7.71 -9.49
N GLY A 85 2.17 8.31 -8.44
CA GLY A 85 2.91 9.55 -8.48
C GLY A 85 4.29 9.35 -7.86
N SER A 86 5.30 8.97 -8.67
CA SER A 86 6.66 8.76 -8.17
C SER A 86 7.21 10.01 -7.49
N ALA A 87 7.81 9.82 -6.32
CA ALA A 87 8.45 10.93 -5.60
C ALA A 87 9.80 11.30 -6.23
N MET A 88 10.49 10.33 -6.82
CA MET A 88 11.81 10.51 -7.45
C MET A 88 11.74 10.17 -8.95
N GLY A 89 12.08 11.13 -9.79
CA GLY A 89 12.08 10.96 -11.25
C GLY A 89 10.69 11.05 -11.89
N SER A 90 10.54 10.41 -13.03
CA SER A 90 9.32 10.36 -13.84
C SER A 90 8.55 9.06 -13.58
N THR A 91 7.27 9.16 -13.27
CA THR A 91 6.38 8.00 -13.10
C THR A 91 6.29 7.15 -14.36
N ILE A 92 6.16 7.81 -15.51
CA ILE A 92 6.02 7.09 -16.81
C ILE A 92 7.32 6.36 -17.19
N GLU A 93 8.48 6.96 -16.92
CA GLU A 93 9.76 6.26 -17.12
C GLU A 93 9.91 5.07 -16.17
N ALA A 94 9.49 5.23 -14.91
CA ALA A 94 9.48 4.15 -13.95
C ALA A 94 8.58 2.98 -14.40
N PHE A 95 7.38 3.27 -14.91
CA PHE A 95 6.49 2.24 -15.47
C PHE A 95 7.15 1.46 -16.62
N ARG A 96 7.90 2.14 -17.50
CA ARG A 96 8.65 1.49 -18.58
C ARG A 96 9.81 0.65 -18.04
N ASN A 97 10.59 1.18 -17.10
CA ASN A 97 11.74 0.50 -16.52
C ASN A 97 11.35 -0.80 -15.80
N TYR A 98 10.18 -0.79 -15.13
CA TYR A 98 9.61 -1.98 -14.48
C TYR A 98 8.70 -2.80 -15.39
N LYS A 99 8.62 -2.46 -16.69
CA LYS A 99 7.85 -3.17 -17.72
C LYS A 99 6.33 -3.22 -17.46
N TYR A 100 5.79 -2.26 -16.72
CA TYR A 100 4.34 -2.22 -16.48
C TYR A 100 3.55 -2.00 -17.76
N ASP A 101 4.09 -1.31 -18.74
CA ASP A 101 3.51 -1.13 -20.07
C ASP A 101 3.23 -2.47 -20.79
N SER A 102 4.03 -3.51 -20.50
CA SER A 102 3.79 -4.85 -21.06
C SER A 102 2.51 -5.51 -20.57
N LEU A 103 1.93 -5.05 -19.44
CA LEU A 103 0.66 -5.55 -18.92
C LEU A 103 -0.50 -5.32 -19.89
N LYS A 104 -0.40 -4.33 -20.81
CA LYS A 104 -1.39 -4.10 -21.87
C LYS A 104 -1.51 -5.25 -22.88
N LEU A 105 -0.51 -6.13 -22.95
CA LEU A 105 -0.58 -7.31 -23.80
C LEU A 105 -1.66 -8.30 -23.33
N ASP A 106 -1.78 -8.44 -22.00
CA ASP A 106 -2.75 -9.32 -21.36
C ASP A 106 -4.07 -8.59 -21.03
N PHE A 107 -3.99 -7.25 -20.82
CA PHE A 107 -5.10 -6.38 -20.44
C PHE A 107 -5.20 -5.16 -21.37
N PRO A 108 -5.80 -5.31 -22.58
CA PRO A 108 -5.81 -4.24 -23.61
C PRO A 108 -6.49 -2.93 -23.15
N ASN A 109 -7.47 -3.03 -22.25
CA ASN A 109 -8.23 -1.89 -21.72
C ASN A 109 -7.60 -1.24 -20.47
N LEU A 110 -6.38 -1.67 -20.10
CA LEU A 110 -5.66 -1.11 -18.95
C LEU A 110 -5.17 0.31 -19.24
N GLU A 111 -5.49 1.23 -18.37
CA GLU A 111 -5.02 2.62 -18.42
C GLU A 111 -3.86 2.84 -17.46
N PHE A 112 -2.96 3.80 -17.81
CA PHE A 112 -1.86 4.23 -16.96
C PHE A 112 -1.97 5.72 -16.71
N LEU A 113 -1.86 6.14 -15.47
CA LEU A 113 -1.95 7.54 -15.06
C LEU A 113 -0.79 7.95 -14.16
N ASP A 114 -0.18 9.10 -14.45
CA ASP A 114 0.74 9.78 -13.54
C ASP A 114 -0.06 10.72 -12.63
N LEU A 115 -0.19 10.35 -11.36
CA LEU A 115 -0.94 11.13 -10.37
C LEU A 115 -0.31 12.51 -10.10
N ASN A 116 0.97 12.71 -10.40
CA ASN A 116 1.63 13.99 -10.23
C ASN A 116 1.09 15.08 -11.17
N TYR A 117 0.37 14.69 -12.22
CA TYR A 117 -0.23 15.59 -13.21
C TYR A 117 -1.75 15.46 -13.29
N SER A 118 -2.38 14.78 -12.33
CA SER A 118 -3.83 14.69 -12.26
C SER A 118 -4.44 15.98 -11.69
N ASP A 119 -5.73 16.18 -11.95
CA ASP A 119 -6.52 17.15 -11.21
C ASP A 119 -6.44 16.85 -9.72
N ALA A 120 -6.46 17.90 -8.90
CA ALA A 120 -6.25 17.77 -7.47
C ALA A 120 -7.22 18.58 -6.63
N VAL A 121 -7.47 18.11 -5.42
CA VAL A 121 -8.26 18.78 -4.40
C VAL A 121 -7.36 19.19 -3.25
N ASN A 122 -7.57 20.37 -2.70
CA ASN A 122 -6.89 20.85 -1.51
C ASN A 122 -7.44 20.14 -0.27
N ILE A 123 -6.56 19.50 0.49
CA ILE A 123 -6.89 18.86 1.77
C ILE A 123 -5.97 19.43 2.85
N ASP A 124 -6.55 19.76 4.00
CA ASP A 124 -5.79 20.23 5.14
C ASP A 124 -5.28 19.03 5.96
N VAL A 125 -4.00 19.04 6.21
CA VAL A 125 -3.27 18.11 7.09
C VAL A 125 -2.43 18.92 8.09
N VAL A 126 -1.42 18.35 8.72
CA VAL A 126 -0.62 19.08 9.71
C VAL A 126 0.88 18.96 9.43
N ASP A 127 1.61 20.01 9.83
CA ASP A 127 3.07 19.98 9.93
C ASP A 127 3.55 19.26 11.22
N ASN A 128 4.85 19.29 11.49
CA ASN A 128 5.42 18.65 12.69
C ASN A 128 5.03 19.34 14.02
N ASP A 129 4.67 20.62 14.00
CA ASP A 129 4.12 21.38 15.13
C ASP A 129 2.61 21.17 15.29
N LEU A 130 1.99 20.34 14.48
CA LEU A 130 0.55 20.10 14.35
C LEU A 130 -0.25 21.34 13.91
N LYS A 131 0.39 22.29 13.21
CA LYS A 131 -0.31 23.41 12.57
C LYS A 131 -0.88 22.95 11.24
N PRO A 132 -2.08 23.44 10.87
CA PRO A 132 -2.68 23.12 9.59
C PRO A 132 -1.78 23.56 8.42
N ILE A 133 -1.63 22.67 7.44
CA ILE A 133 -1.03 22.95 6.14
C ILE A 133 -1.92 22.37 5.06
N THR A 134 -2.04 23.06 3.94
CA THR A 134 -2.83 22.60 2.79
C THR A 134 -1.93 21.88 1.79
N ILE A 135 -2.37 20.71 1.34
CA ILE A 135 -1.72 19.90 0.30
C ILE A 135 -2.70 19.56 -0.81
N GLN A 136 -2.17 19.28 -1.99
CA GLN A 136 -2.94 18.83 -3.14
C GLN A 136 -2.93 17.30 -3.22
N VAL A 137 -4.13 16.72 -3.25
CA VAL A 137 -4.34 15.27 -3.37
C VAL A 137 -5.07 14.98 -4.67
N SER A 138 -4.63 13.98 -5.41
CA SER A 138 -5.20 13.59 -6.69
C SER A 138 -6.70 13.30 -6.60
N ASN A 139 -7.50 14.02 -7.38
CA ASN A 139 -8.94 13.82 -7.47
C ASN A 139 -9.29 12.43 -7.98
N THR A 140 -8.48 11.88 -8.90
CA THR A 140 -8.67 10.51 -9.42
C THR A 140 -8.62 9.46 -8.30
N VAL A 141 -7.78 9.66 -7.27
CA VAL A 141 -7.73 8.73 -6.12
C VAL A 141 -8.92 8.94 -5.19
N LEU A 142 -9.30 10.21 -4.97
CA LEU A 142 -10.41 10.55 -4.07
C LEU A 142 -11.76 10.06 -4.60
N GLU A 143 -11.97 10.17 -5.92
CA GLU A 143 -13.21 9.76 -6.59
C GLU A 143 -13.23 8.29 -6.99
N ALA A 144 -12.12 7.56 -6.85
CA ALA A 144 -12.08 6.16 -7.24
C ALA A 144 -13.09 5.32 -6.43
N PRO A 145 -14.07 4.68 -7.09
CA PRO A 145 -15.06 3.85 -6.41
C PRO A 145 -14.43 2.68 -5.67
N MET A 146 -13.39 2.07 -6.25
CA MET A 146 -12.57 1.06 -5.60
C MET A 146 -11.08 1.37 -5.74
N ARG A 147 -10.38 1.43 -4.60
CA ARG A 147 -8.93 1.66 -4.50
C ARG A 147 -8.22 0.40 -4.06
N VAL A 148 -7.30 -0.10 -4.89
CA VAL A 148 -6.46 -1.26 -4.61
C VAL A 148 -5.02 -0.80 -4.43
N SER A 149 -4.45 -1.02 -3.25
CA SER A 149 -3.03 -0.76 -2.98
C SER A 149 -2.23 -2.03 -3.17
N VAL A 150 -1.21 -2.00 -4.03
CA VAL A 150 -0.29 -3.12 -4.25
C VAL A 150 1.13 -2.63 -4.02
N GLY A 151 1.80 -3.09 -2.97
CA GLY A 151 3.13 -2.60 -2.66
C GLY A 151 4.02 -3.58 -1.90
N PRO A 152 5.36 -3.40 -1.99
CA PRO A 152 6.29 -4.22 -1.22
C PRO A 152 6.28 -3.86 0.26
N ALA A 153 6.56 -4.85 1.11
CA ALA A 153 6.83 -4.61 2.53
C ALA A 153 8.23 -4.00 2.70
N LYS A 154 8.33 -2.80 3.28
CA LYS A 154 9.63 -2.14 3.47
C LYS A 154 9.68 -1.22 4.68
N THR A 155 10.88 -1.08 5.27
CA THR A 155 11.19 -0.07 6.28
C THR A 155 11.14 1.34 5.71
N HIS A 156 11.03 2.33 6.59
CA HIS A 156 10.95 3.74 6.22
C HIS A 156 11.69 4.64 7.21
N ASP A 157 12.22 5.74 6.72
CA ASP A 157 13.03 6.71 7.47
C ASP A 157 12.23 7.65 8.38
N ALA A 158 10.89 7.72 8.22
CA ALA A 158 10.05 8.66 8.98
C ALA A 158 8.83 8.00 9.68
N VAL A 159 8.38 6.82 9.24
CA VAL A 159 7.14 6.19 9.74
C VAL A 159 7.28 4.69 9.97
N VAL A 160 8.50 4.25 10.26
CA VAL A 160 8.92 2.87 10.52
C VAL A 160 8.77 1.95 9.31
N VAL A 161 7.58 1.84 8.74
CA VAL A 161 7.28 0.97 7.59
C VAL A 161 6.53 1.72 6.47
N THR A 162 6.72 1.27 5.24
CA THR A 162 5.84 1.54 4.10
C THR A 162 5.09 0.27 3.80
N LEU A 163 3.78 0.30 3.98
CA LEU A 163 2.84 -0.75 3.66
C LEU A 163 1.68 -0.14 2.85
N SER A 164 0.50 -0.75 2.89
CA SER A 164 -0.63 -0.37 2.04
C SER A 164 -1.17 1.04 2.30
N ILE A 165 -1.39 1.40 3.58
CA ILE A 165 -1.95 2.70 3.97
C ILE A 165 -1.05 3.84 3.53
N LYS A 166 0.23 3.79 3.92
CA LYS A 166 1.18 4.84 3.54
C LYS A 166 1.36 4.92 2.02
N ASN A 167 1.40 3.77 1.34
CA ASN A 167 1.48 3.72 -0.12
C ASN A 167 0.34 4.49 -0.76
N MET A 168 -0.90 4.28 -0.32
CA MET A 168 -2.05 4.98 -0.87
C MET A 168 -2.07 6.45 -0.44
N ALA A 169 -1.99 6.76 0.84
CA ALA A 169 -2.13 8.11 1.37
C ALA A 169 -1.06 9.07 0.82
N VAL A 170 0.22 8.72 0.95
CA VAL A 170 1.32 9.60 0.49
C VAL A 170 1.48 9.57 -1.03
N GLY A 171 1.22 8.40 -1.65
CA GLY A 171 1.30 8.26 -3.10
C GLY A 171 0.24 9.07 -3.86
N SER A 172 -0.90 9.39 -3.23
CA SER A 172 -1.95 10.23 -3.84
C SER A 172 -1.70 11.73 -3.73
N ILE A 173 -0.74 12.18 -2.94
CA ILE A 173 -0.33 13.59 -2.87
C ILE A 173 0.44 13.95 -4.14
N LEU A 174 0.20 15.14 -4.71
CA LEU A 174 0.98 15.64 -5.83
C LEU A 174 2.44 15.85 -5.43
N LYS A 175 3.36 15.65 -6.37
CA LYS A 175 4.81 15.59 -6.10
C LYS A 175 5.35 16.77 -5.30
N GLU A 176 4.90 17.99 -5.65
CA GLU A 176 5.38 19.24 -5.03
C GLU A 176 4.99 19.37 -3.56
N ASP A 177 3.91 18.70 -3.15
CA ASP A 177 3.37 18.77 -1.80
C ASP A 177 3.83 17.61 -0.90
N LYS A 178 4.45 16.57 -1.46
CA LYS A 178 4.95 15.43 -0.66
C LYS A 178 5.98 15.86 0.39
N GLU A 179 6.82 16.84 0.09
CA GLU A 179 7.82 17.34 1.04
C GLU A 179 7.19 18.07 2.23
N LYS A 180 6.03 18.72 2.04
CA LYS A 180 5.35 19.48 3.11
C LYS A 180 5.03 18.58 4.31
N ILE A 181 4.59 17.34 4.08
CA ILE A 181 4.26 16.40 5.17
C ILE A 181 5.48 15.66 5.73
N HIS A 182 6.65 15.71 5.04
CA HIS A 182 7.89 15.08 5.51
C HIS A 182 8.68 16.00 6.47
N SER A 183 8.06 17.00 7.08
CA SER A 183 8.69 17.97 7.96
C SER A 183 9.07 17.44 9.35
N GLY A 184 8.73 16.17 9.68
CA GLY A 184 9.08 15.52 10.95
C GLY A 184 8.18 14.33 11.25
N PHE A 185 8.58 13.51 12.21
CA PHE A 185 7.94 12.21 12.49
C PHE A 185 6.48 12.34 12.95
N ARG A 186 6.19 13.33 13.78
CA ARG A 186 4.85 13.54 14.33
C ARG A 186 3.87 14.01 13.25
N GLY A 187 4.29 14.99 12.45
CA GLY A 187 3.47 15.57 11.38
C GLY A 187 3.10 14.54 10.31
N ILE A 188 4.08 13.80 9.79
CA ILE A 188 3.81 12.82 8.72
C ILE A 188 2.90 11.67 9.20
N ASN A 189 3.09 11.14 10.41
CA ASN A 189 2.23 10.09 10.94
C ASN A 189 0.80 10.61 11.13
N LYS A 190 0.61 11.82 11.66
CA LYS A 190 -0.70 12.43 11.83
C LYS A 190 -1.36 12.71 10.49
N SER A 191 -0.61 13.24 9.52
CA SER A 191 -1.12 13.52 8.17
C SER A 191 -1.54 12.25 7.43
N ILE A 192 -0.79 11.14 7.56
CA ILE A 192 -1.20 9.83 7.00
C ILE A 192 -2.52 9.37 7.63
N ALA A 193 -2.66 9.47 8.95
CA ALA A 193 -3.89 9.08 9.64
C ALA A 193 -5.10 9.95 9.21
N MET A 194 -4.90 11.26 8.99
CA MET A 194 -5.95 12.15 8.48
C MET A 194 -6.31 11.82 7.02
N LEU A 195 -5.32 11.59 6.17
CA LEU A 195 -5.53 11.24 4.76
C LEU A 195 -6.22 9.88 4.59
N TYR A 196 -6.10 8.97 5.55
CA TYR A 196 -6.76 7.67 5.50
C TYR A 196 -8.28 7.78 5.36
N GLU A 197 -8.90 8.81 5.93
CA GLU A 197 -10.35 9.04 5.80
C GLU A 197 -10.79 9.20 4.34
N TYR A 198 -9.91 9.76 3.49
CA TYR A 198 -10.19 10.06 2.08
C TYR A 198 -9.62 9.02 1.12
N THR A 199 -8.50 8.40 1.50
CA THR A 199 -7.67 7.60 0.58
C THR A 199 -7.56 6.12 0.98
N HIS A 200 -8.30 5.65 1.98
CA HIS A 200 -8.19 4.26 2.44
C HIS A 200 -8.32 3.26 1.29
N PRO A 201 -7.43 2.29 1.18
CA PRO A 201 -7.59 1.20 0.23
C PRO A 201 -8.80 0.33 0.59
N HIS A 202 -9.66 0.02 -0.41
CA HIS A 202 -10.70 -0.99 -0.29
C HIS A 202 -10.12 -2.42 -0.37
N LEU A 203 -8.95 -2.54 -1.00
CA LEU A 203 -8.17 -3.77 -1.03
C LEU A 203 -6.69 -3.45 -0.84
N ALA A 204 -6.10 -3.98 0.22
CA ALA A 204 -4.67 -3.93 0.50
C ALA A 204 -4.02 -5.23 0.07
N ILE A 205 -2.95 -5.14 -0.72
CA ILE A 205 -2.12 -6.26 -1.15
C ILE A 205 -0.67 -5.91 -0.82
N ILE A 206 -0.07 -6.66 0.09
CA ILE A 206 1.31 -6.45 0.51
C ILE A 206 2.15 -7.60 -0.02
N ASP A 207 2.99 -7.28 -0.99
CA ASP A 207 3.99 -8.18 -1.57
C ASP A 207 5.20 -8.23 -0.62
N ALA A 208 5.29 -9.29 0.14
CA ALA A 208 6.44 -9.61 0.98
C ALA A 208 7.18 -10.84 0.44
N TRP A 209 7.30 -10.98 -0.88
CA TRP A 209 8.16 -12.00 -1.48
C TRP A 209 9.63 -11.63 -1.33
N GLU A 210 9.98 -10.42 -1.73
CA GLU A 210 11.23 -9.74 -1.43
C GLU A 210 10.90 -8.42 -0.75
N SER A 211 11.33 -8.28 0.49
CA SER A 211 11.07 -7.12 1.33
C SER A 211 12.32 -6.27 1.47
N MET A 212 12.17 -5.04 2.01
CA MET A 212 13.29 -4.15 2.27
C MET A 212 13.43 -3.88 3.77
N GLU A 213 14.64 -4.04 4.31
CA GLU A 213 15.01 -3.67 5.68
C GLU A 213 16.06 -2.56 5.74
N GLY A 214 16.33 -2.03 6.92
CA GLY A 214 17.38 -1.03 7.17
C GLY A 214 16.98 0.35 6.66
N ASN A 215 17.85 0.98 5.86
CA ASN A 215 17.71 2.35 5.41
C ASN A 215 16.67 2.53 4.27
N GLY A 216 15.49 1.91 4.40
CA GLY A 216 14.36 2.22 3.53
C GLY A 216 13.88 3.68 3.68
N PRO A 217 13.11 4.21 2.74
CA PRO A 217 12.41 3.49 1.65
C PRO A 217 13.22 3.29 0.37
N TYR A 218 14.47 3.77 0.30
CA TYR A 218 15.29 3.72 -0.92
C TYR A 218 16.59 2.91 -0.73
N ASP A 219 17.39 3.19 0.29
CA ASP A 219 18.73 2.61 0.51
C ASP A 219 18.73 1.40 1.46
N GLY A 220 17.61 0.70 1.56
CA GLY A 220 17.51 -0.53 2.34
C GLY A 220 18.11 -1.74 1.62
N SER A 221 18.25 -2.82 2.38
CA SER A 221 18.73 -4.12 1.91
C SER A 221 17.56 -5.08 1.67
N LYS A 222 17.73 -6.00 0.73
CA LYS A 222 16.75 -7.04 0.44
C LYS A 222 16.71 -8.11 1.54
N VAL A 223 15.49 -8.52 1.89
CA VAL A 223 15.20 -9.70 2.73
C VAL A 223 14.27 -10.63 1.95
N GLU A 224 14.65 -11.89 1.82
CA GLU A 224 13.80 -12.94 1.22
C GLU A 224 12.79 -13.40 2.28
N THR A 225 11.53 -13.07 2.08
CA THR A 225 10.47 -13.36 3.08
C THR A 225 9.36 -14.27 2.55
N HIS A 226 9.18 -14.35 1.25
CA HIS A 226 8.38 -15.30 0.50
C HIS A 226 6.94 -15.47 0.98
N PHE A 227 6.28 -14.39 1.35
CA PHE A 227 4.85 -14.38 1.67
C PHE A 227 4.13 -13.18 1.05
N ALA A 228 2.81 -13.21 1.07
CA ALA A 228 1.94 -12.08 0.76
C ALA A 228 0.76 -12.03 1.72
N VAL A 229 0.25 -10.82 1.92
CA VAL A 229 -0.94 -10.55 2.72
C VAL A 229 -1.93 -9.74 1.89
N ALA A 230 -3.22 -10.13 1.95
CA ALA A 230 -4.29 -9.33 1.39
C ALA A 230 -5.48 -9.20 2.37
N SER A 231 -6.16 -8.06 2.34
CA SER A 231 -7.37 -7.80 3.11
C SER A 231 -8.16 -6.64 2.51
N THR A 232 -9.48 -6.68 2.64
CA THR A 232 -10.35 -5.50 2.40
C THR A 232 -10.33 -4.50 3.56
N ASN A 233 -9.54 -4.78 4.61
CA ASN A 233 -9.24 -3.84 5.67
C ASN A 233 -7.72 -3.56 5.70
N ALA A 234 -7.32 -2.43 5.16
CA ALA A 234 -5.90 -2.06 5.05
C ALA A 234 -5.21 -1.92 6.41
N LEU A 235 -5.92 -1.48 7.46
CA LEU A 235 -5.34 -1.36 8.80
C LEU A 235 -5.02 -2.74 9.38
N ALA A 236 -5.87 -3.73 9.16
CA ALA A 236 -5.62 -5.10 9.60
C ALA A 236 -4.45 -5.74 8.85
N ALA A 237 -4.34 -5.52 7.53
CA ALA A 237 -3.23 -6.00 6.71
C ALA A 237 -1.90 -5.37 7.15
N ASP A 238 -1.85 -4.03 7.27
CA ASP A 238 -0.63 -3.30 7.67
C ASP A 238 -0.21 -3.66 9.10
N THR A 239 -1.17 -3.84 10.03
CA THR A 239 -0.92 -4.29 11.40
C THR A 239 -0.28 -5.67 11.43
N LEU A 240 -0.84 -6.64 10.70
CA LEU A 240 -0.27 -7.99 10.63
C LEU A 240 1.14 -7.97 10.05
N VAL A 241 1.33 -7.32 8.90
CA VAL A 241 2.66 -7.33 8.24
C VAL A 241 3.71 -6.62 9.07
N SER A 242 3.39 -5.52 9.76
CA SER A 242 4.35 -4.87 10.65
C SER A 242 4.79 -5.78 11.80
N GLU A 243 3.87 -6.60 12.36
CA GLU A 243 4.23 -7.63 13.36
C GLU A 243 5.12 -8.73 12.77
N LEU A 244 4.79 -9.22 11.55
CA LEU A 244 5.62 -10.24 10.87
C LEU A 244 7.02 -9.72 10.55
N MET A 245 7.17 -8.42 10.26
CA MET A 245 8.47 -7.75 10.10
C MET A 245 9.23 -7.59 11.43
N GLY A 246 8.60 -7.81 12.58
CA GLY A 246 9.20 -7.68 13.92
C GLY A 246 9.02 -6.30 14.57
N PHE A 247 8.13 -5.44 14.01
CA PHE A 247 7.80 -4.16 14.61
C PHE A 247 6.52 -4.23 15.44
N ASN A 248 6.46 -3.44 16.51
CA ASN A 248 5.22 -3.27 17.28
C ASN A 248 4.32 -2.23 16.56
N PRO A 249 3.12 -2.62 16.05
CA PRO A 249 2.20 -1.69 15.37
C PRO A 249 1.81 -0.47 16.23
N LEU A 250 1.79 -0.62 17.56
CA LEU A 250 1.48 0.48 18.49
C LEU A 250 2.61 1.51 18.59
N GLN A 251 3.80 1.18 18.11
CA GLN A 251 4.94 2.10 17.97
C GLN A 251 5.06 2.69 16.55
N ILE A 252 4.11 2.39 15.67
CA ILE A 252 4.00 3.00 14.34
C ILE A 252 2.89 4.04 14.42
N GLY A 253 3.25 5.32 14.42
CA GLY A 253 2.35 6.40 14.81
C GLY A 253 1.01 6.39 14.07
N TYR A 254 1.00 6.29 12.73
CA TYR A 254 -0.26 6.29 11.98
C TYR A 254 -1.12 5.03 12.23
N LEU A 255 -0.51 3.84 12.43
CA LEU A 255 -1.24 2.62 12.76
C LEU A 255 -1.88 2.71 14.15
N ASN A 256 -1.14 3.21 15.12
CA ASN A 256 -1.65 3.42 16.48
C ASN A 256 -2.83 4.41 16.48
N MET A 257 -2.72 5.55 15.79
CA MET A 257 -3.79 6.55 15.68
C MET A 257 -5.04 6.01 14.98
N LEU A 258 -4.89 5.08 14.04
CA LEU A 258 -6.00 4.43 13.33
C LEU A 258 -6.63 3.26 14.12
N GLY A 259 -6.08 2.90 15.28
CA GLY A 259 -6.65 1.87 16.14
C GLY A 259 -6.15 0.45 15.89
N ALA A 260 -4.87 0.29 15.59
CA ALA A 260 -4.24 -1.03 15.34
C ALA A 260 -4.50 -2.06 16.45
N GLU A 261 -4.57 -1.65 17.73
CA GLU A 261 -4.84 -2.57 18.84
C GLU A 261 -6.24 -3.18 18.78
N SER A 262 -7.26 -2.35 18.55
CA SER A 262 -8.64 -2.83 18.45
C SER A 262 -8.84 -3.67 17.17
N THR A 263 -8.21 -3.30 16.08
CA THR A 263 -8.23 -4.05 14.81
C THR A 263 -7.62 -5.44 14.98
N LYS A 264 -6.51 -5.56 15.69
CA LYS A 264 -5.84 -6.84 15.98
C LYS A 264 -6.76 -7.85 16.67
N VAL A 265 -7.56 -7.41 17.64
CA VAL A 265 -8.52 -8.27 18.36
C VAL A 265 -9.66 -8.74 17.45
N GLN A 266 -10.01 -7.95 16.43
CA GLN A 266 -11.10 -8.24 15.49
C GLN A 266 -10.64 -9.01 14.25
N THR A 267 -9.33 -9.25 14.07
CA THR A 267 -8.76 -9.89 12.89
C THR A 267 -8.79 -11.41 12.99
N GLU A 268 -9.18 -12.06 11.90
CA GLU A 268 -9.01 -13.49 11.64
C GLU A 268 -7.98 -13.67 10.54
N ILE A 269 -6.86 -14.31 10.84
CA ILE A 269 -5.83 -14.65 9.86
C ILE A 269 -6.20 -16.00 9.22
N ILE A 270 -6.23 -16.01 7.89
CA ILE A 270 -6.56 -17.21 7.10
C ILE A 270 -5.42 -17.57 6.14
N GLY A 271 -5.25 -18.86 5.89
CA GLY A 271 -4.19 -19.39 5.05
C GLY A 271 -3.06 -19.99 5.88
N GLN A 272 -1.86 -19.46 5.77
CA GLN A 272 -0.68 -19.97 6.48
C GLN A 272 -0.69 -19.61 7.97
N ASP A 273 -0.01 -20.43 8.77
CA ASP A 273 0.19 -20.12 10.19
C ASP A 273 1.20 -18.98 10.34
N ARG A 274 0.77 -17.87 10.97
CA ARG A 274 1.62 -16.70 11.24
C ARG A 274 2.89 -17.04 12.02
N ALA A 275 2.88 -18.07 12.83
CA ALA A 275 4.06 -18.50 13.60
C ALA A 275 5.23 -18.91 12.70
N SER A 276 4.96 -19.29 11.46
CA SER A 276 5.98 -19.66 10.47
C SER A 276 6.65 -18.45 9.79
N PHE A 277 6.15 -17.22 10.02
CA PHE A 277 6.58 -16.01 9.33
C PHE A 277 7.01 -14.91 10.33
N GLN A 278 7.85 -15.24 11.27
CA GLN A 278 8.38 -14.27 12.23
C GLN A 278 9.78 -13.82 11.80
N PHE A 279 9.85 -12.58 11.32
CA PHE A 279 11.09 -11.93 10.91
C PHE A 279 11.52 -10.87 11.93
N HIS A 280 12.78 -10.50 11.88
CA HIS A 280 13.35 -9.42 12.70
C HIS A 280 14.09 -8.47 11.76
N PHE A 281 13.33 -7.60 11.10
CA PHE A 281 13.89 -6.64 10.16
C PHE A 281 14.81 -5.66 10.88
N LYS A 282 15.96 -5.42 10.27
CA LYS A 282 16.82 -4.32 10.69
C LYS A 282 16.04 -3.01 10.53
N PRO A 283 15.82 -2.23 11.61
CA PRO A 283 15.11 -0.98 11.49
C PRO A 283 15.96 0.08 10.76
N HIS A 284 15.31 1.15 10.29
CA HIS A 284 16.02 2.32 9.81
C HIS A 284 16.85 2.95 10.94
N LYS A 285 17.96 3.61 10.60
CA LYS A 285 18.86 4.25 11.58
C LYS A 285 18.16 5.28 12.50
N THR A 286 17.07 5.89 12.03
CA THR A 286 16.26 6.87 12.81
C THR A 286 15.14 6.21 13.63
N TYR A 287 15.07 4.89 13.69
CA TYR A 287 13.94 4.17 14.32
C TYR A 287 13.61 4.62 15.74
N LEU A 288 14.63 4.78 16.58
CA LEU A 288 14.41 5.22 17.98
C LEU A 288 13.81 6.63 18.04
N GLU A 289 14.21 7.52 17.14
CA GLU A 289 13.64 8.86 17.02
C GLU A 289 12.19 8.81 16.52
N GLN A 290 11.93 7.92 15.54
CA GLN A 290 10.60 7.72 14.98
C GLN A 290 9.56 7.25 16.00
N ILE A 291 9.94 6.55 17.05
CA ILE A 291 9.04 6.03 18.08
C ILE A 291 9.03 6.85 19.35
N SER A 292 9.96 7.76 19.54
CA SER A 292 10.14 8.51 20.82
C SER A 292 9.16 9.66 21.00
N TRP A 293 8.46 10.09 19.96
CA TRP A 293 7.52 11.23 20.02
C TRP A 293 6.07 10.82 20.39
N MET A 294 5.79 9.52 20.47
CA MET A 294 4.45 8.98 20.82
C MET A 294 4.18 8.98 22.31
#